data_138a44fe239aa350134eac497ca6cf17
#
_entry.id   138a44fe239aa350134eac497ca6cf17
#
_cell.length_a   1.000
_cell.length_b   1.000
_cell.length_c   1.000
_cell.angle_alpha   90.00
_cell.angle_beta   90.00
_cell.angle_gamma   90.00
#
_symmetry.space_group_name_H-M   'P 1'
#
loop_
_entity.id
_entity.type
_entity.pdbx_description
1 polymer ?
#
loop_
_entity_poly.entity_id
_entity_poly.type
_entity_poly.pdbx_seq_one_letter_code
_entity_poly.pdbx_strand_id
1 'polypeptide(L)'
;PLYSSAASDVYKRQIPSDFAQAARRSVEAGFDVIEIHAAHGYLMHQFLSPLTNHRTDSYGGSLENRARVLLETVEAVRAEVGPRVPLMVRFSATDYVEGGWNQEQTNQVAAWAFAAGADLFDISSGGLVTGVKIPIGPGYQVPLAESVKDSSHAPVGAVGQITTGTQAEEILQRGLAVSYT
;
A
#
# COMPACT_ATOMS: atom_id res chain seq x y z
N PRO A 1 -25.41 2.19 7.84
CA PRO A 1 -25.14 1.91 6.44
C PRO A 1 -24.96 0.43 6.25
N LEU A 2 -25.85 -0.05 5.43
CA LEU A 2 -26.15 -1.45 5.23
C LEU A 2 -25.20 -2.03 4.17
N TYR A 3 -24.08 -2.57 4.56
CA TYR A 3 -23.42 -3.54 3.70
C TYR A 3 -23.80 -4.94 4.17
N SER A 4 -24.76 -5.54 3.48
CA SER A 4 -25.17 -6.92 3.69
C SER A 4 -24.00 -7.86 3.52
N SER A 5 -23.77 -8.76 4.46
CA SER A 5 -22.68 -9.72 4.45
C SER A 5 -22.65 -10.61 3.19
N ALA A 6 -23.82 -10.93 2.61
CA ALA A 6 -23.92 -11.74 1.41
C ALA A 6 -23.50 -11.01 0.12
N ALA A 7 -23.85 -9.72 -0.03
CA ALA A 7 -23.34 -8.89 -1.13
C ALA A 7 -21.81 -8.78 -1.08
N SER A 8 -21.22 -8.78 0.12
CA SER A 8 -19.79 -8.66 0.32
C SER A 8 -18.96 -9.84 -0.21
N ASP A 9 -19.50 -11.06 -0.27
CA ASP A 9 -18.74 -12.24 -0.74
C ASP A 9 -18.56 -12.27 -2.25
N VAL A 10 -19.54 -11.78 -2.99
CA VAL A 10 -19.44 -11.63 -4.45
C VAL A 10 -18.46 -10.51 -4.78
N TYR A 11 -18.57 -9.35 -4.12
CA TYR A 11 -17.70 -8.19 -4.39
C TYR A 11 -16.23 -8.45 -4.02
N LYS A 12 -15.93 -9.14 -2.93
CA LYS A 12 -14.54 -9.48 -2.56
C LYS A 12 -13.81 -10.25 -3.64
N ARG A 13 -14.50 -11.22 -4.27
CA ARG A 13 -13.92 -12.03 -5.35
C ARG A 13 -13.78 -11.26 -6.66
N GLN A 14 -14.54 -10.16 -6.83
CA GLN A 14 -14.46 -9.30 -8.01
C GLN A 14 -13.33 -8.29 -7.92
N ILE A 15 -12.97 -7.81 -6.70
CA ILE A 15 -11.95 -6.77 -6.51
C ILE A 15 -10.64 -7.11 -7.23
N PRO A 16 -9.99 -8.26 -7.03
CA PRO A 16 -8.75 -8.60 -7.73
C PRO A 16 -8.91 -8.58 -9.25
N SER A 17 -10.02 -9.12 -9.76
CA SER A 17 -10.31 -9.14 -11.20
C SER A 17 -10.52 -7.74 -11.77
N ASP A 18 -11.23 -6.86 -11.05
CA ASP A 18 -11.49 -5.49 -11.50
C ASP A 18 -10.20 -4.67 -11.57
N PHE A 19 -9.30 -4.84 -10.58
CA PHE A 19 -7.98 -4.23 -10.59
C PHE A 19 -7.10 -4.76 -11.73
N ALA A 20 -7.10 -6.07 -11.98
CA ALA A 20 -6.37 -6.68 -13.08
C ALA A 20 -6.85 -6.13 -14.44
N GLN A 21 -8.17 -6.05 -14.65
CA GLN A 21 -8.73 -5.46 -15.86
C GLN A 21 -8.40 -3.97 -16.02
N ALA A 22 -8.39 -3.21 -14.90
CA ALA A 22 -7.99 -1.81 -14.91
C ALA A 22 -6.51 -1.67 -15.28
N ALA A 23 -5.64 -2.50 -14.73
CA ALA A 23 -4.21 -2.54 -15.05
C ALA A 23 -3.98 -2.86 -16.52
N ARG A 24 -4.67 -3.87 -17.09
CA ARG A 24 -4.60 -4.19 -18.51
C ARG A 24 -4.96 -2.97 -19.37
N ARG A 25 -6.10 -2.33 -19.10
CA ARG A 25 -6.53 -1.13 -19.84
C ARG A 25 -5.55 0.02 -19.75
N SER A 26 -4.89 0.17 -18.60
CA SER A 26 -3.85 1.20 -18.39
C SER A 26 -2.62 0.92 -19.27
N VAL A 27 -2.14 -0.32 -19.30
CA VAL A 27 -1.03 -0.72 -20.18
C VAL A 27 -1.41 -0.55 -21.66
N GLU A 28 -2.61 -0.96 -22.06
CA GLU A 28 -3.13 -0.75 -23.41
C GLU A 28 -3.23 0.73 -23.80
N ALA A 29 -3.48 1.61 -22.83
CA ALA A 29 -3.50 3.06 -23.01
C ALA A 29 -2.09 3.71 -23.02
N GLY A 30 -1.03 2.93 -22.81
CA GLY A 30 0.36 3.39 -22.90
C GLY A 30 0.99 3.81 -21.59
N PHE A 31 0.44 3.44 -20.42
CA PHE A 31 1.12 3.63 -19.13
C PHE A 31 2.22 2.58 -18.95
N ASP A 32 3.39 3.04 -18.50
CA ASP A 32 4.58 2.20 -18.32
C ASP A 32 4.65 1.54 -16.94
N VAL A 33 3.94 2.09 -15.94
CA VAL A 33 3.96 1.64 -14.53
C VAL A 33 2.53 1.54 -14.02
N ILE A 34 2.25 0.54 -13.22
CA ILE A 34 0.96 0.37 -12.53
C ILE A 34 1.19 0.51 -11.03
N GLU A 35 0.38 1.31 -10.35
CA GLU A 35 0.39 1.43 -8.90
C GLU A 35 -0.97 1.05 -8.32
N ILE A 36 -0.96 0.09 -7.38
CA ILE A 36 -2.13 -0.25 -6.56
C ILE A 36 -2.18 0.69 -5.37
N HIS A 37 -3.24 1.50 -5.29
CA HIS A 37 -3.43 2.42 -4.18
C HIS A 37 -3.99 1.70 -2.95
N ALA A 38 -3.12 1.46 -1.96
CA ALA A 38 -3.47 0.82 -0.70
C ALA A 38 -3.31 1.77 0.52
N ALA A 39 -3.56 3.07 0.32
CA ALA A 39 -3.31 4.12 1.29
C ALA A 39 -4.52 5.05 1.49
N HIS A 40 -4.40 6.02 2.38
CA HIS A 40 -5.21 7.23 2.54
C HIS A 40 -6.72 7.00 2.73
N GLY A 41 -7.10 5.90 3.40
CA GLY A 41 -8.50 5.59 3.70
C GLY A 41 -9.30 5.03 2.52
N TYR A 42 -8.65 4.73 1.39
CA TYR A 42 -9.30 4.09 0.25
C TYR A 42 -9.45 2.58 0.45
N LEU A 43 -10.08 1.90 -0.52
CA LEU A 43 -10.59 0.54 -0.40
C LEU A 43 -9.59 -0.45 0.24
N MET A 44 -8.37 -0.54 -0.28
CA MET A 44 -7.37 -1.47 0.25
C MET A 44 -6.95 -1.12 1.67
N HIS A 45 -6.76 0.18 1.97
CA HIS A 45 -6.45 0.63 3.32
C HIS A 45 -7.57 0.30 4.31
N GLN A 46 -8.85 0.40 3.88
CA GLN A 46 -10.00 0.04 4.71
C GLN A 46 -10.05 -1.46 5.05
N PHE A 47 -9.52 -2.33 4.19
CA PHE A 47 -9.33 -3.75 4.52
C PHE A 47 -8.17 -3.97 5.48
N LEU A 48 -7.07 -3.25 5.32
CA LEU A 48 -5.86 -3.39 6.12
C LEU A 48 -6.04 -2.92 7.56
N SER A 49 -6.65 -1.74 7.76
CA SER A 49 -6.78 -1.15 9.09
C SER A 49 -7.85 -1.83 9.96
N PRO A 50 -7.51 -2.22 11.20
CA PRO A 50 -8.48 -2.76 12.14
C PRO A 50 -9.54 -1.73 12.59
N LEU A 51 -9.30 -0.43 12.38
CA LEU A 51 -10.27 0.63 12.68
C LEU A 51 -11.48 0.61 11.75
N THR A 52 -11.33 0.08 10.56
CA THR A 52 -12.38 0.03 9.53
C THR A 52 -12.80 -1.38 9.16
N ASN A 53 -11.89 -2.35 9.30
CA ASN A 53 -12.17 -3.74 8.99
C ASN A 53 -12.64 -4.51 10.23
N HIS A 54 -13.96 -4.55 10.45
CA HIS A 54 -14.61 -5.29 11.53
C HIS A 54 -15.17 -6.66 11.07
N ARG A 55 -14.65 -7.19 9.97
CA ARG A 55 -15.09 -8.48 9.40
C ARG A 55 -14.66 -9.64 10.27
N THR A 56 -15.49 -10.67 10.30
CA THR A 56 -15.27 -11.92 11.05
C THR A 56 -15.04 -13.14 10.14
N ASP A 57 -14.93 -12.89 8.82
CA ASP A 57 -14.62 -13.91 7.82
C ASP A 57 -13.12 -13.93 7.46
N SER A 58 -12.76 -14.66 6.41
CA SER A 58 -11.37 -14.80 5.94
C SER A 58 -10.70 -13.52 5.43
N TYR A 59 -11.41 -12.38 5.44
CA TYR A 59 -10.90 -11.07 5.05
C TYR A 59 -10.85 -10.08 6.22
N GLY A 60 -11.01 -10.55 7.46
CA GLY A 60 -10.96 -9.72 8.67
C GLY A 60 -10.36 -10.42 9.87
N GLY A 61 -10.17 -9.69 10.96
CA GLY A 61 -9.54 -10.18 12.18
C GLY A 61 -8.01 -10.16 12.11
N SER A 62 -7.35 -11.28 11.84
CA SER A 62 -5.89 -11.36 11.82
C SER A 62 -5.27 -10.50 10.72
N LEU A 63 -3.98 -10.19 10.84
CA LEU A 63 -3.25 -9.41 9.83
C LEU A 63 -3.29 -10.08 8.46
N GLU A 64 -3.10 -11.39 8.40
CA GLU A 64 -3.13 -12.18 7.17
C GLU A 64 -4.49 -12.07 6.48
N ASN A 65 -5.57 -12.15 7.25
CA ASN A 65 -6.91 -12.02 6.71
C ASN A 65 -7.20 -10.60 6.20
N ARG A 66 -6.79 -9.57 6.93
CA ARG A 66 -6.96 -8.17 6.51
C ARG A 66 -6.13 -7.83 5.28
N ALA A 67 -4.95 -8.42 5.13
CA ALA A 67 -4.08 -8.24 3.96
C ALA A 67 -4.53 -9.05 2.74
N ARG A 68 -5.33 -10.08 2.91
CA ARG A 68 -5.70 -11.06 1.87
C ARG A 68 -6.17 -10.43 0.56
N VAL A 69 -7.11 -9.47 0.61
CA VAL A 69 -7.64 -8.85 -0.61
C VAL A 69 -6.56 -8.08 -1.37
N LEU A 70 -5.63 -7.43 -0.67
CA LEU A 70 -4.51 -6.74 -1.30
C LEU A 70 -3.56 -7.74 -1.98
N LEU A 71 -3.19 -8.82 -1.29
CA LEU A 71 -2.28 -9.83 -1.83
C LEU A 71 -2.88 -10.54 -3.06
N GLU A 72 -4.14 -10.95 -2.97
CA GLU A 72 -4.87 -11.50 -4.12
C GLU A 72 -4.95 -10.50 -5.30
N THR A 73 -5.05 -9.20 -5.01
CA THR A 73 -5.05 -8.16 -6.03
C THR A 73 -3.67 -8.00 -6.67
N VAL A 74 -2.59 -8.00 -5.89
CA VAL A 74 -1.21 -7.95 -6.41
C VAL A 74 -0.95 -9.13 -7.33
N GLU A 75 -1.30 -10.34 -6.91
CA GLU A 75 -1.16 -11.57 -7.72
C GLU A 75 -1.96 -11.50 -9.03
N ALA A 76 -3.22 -11.05 -8.97
CA ALA A 76 -4.08 -10.93 -10.14
C ALA A 76 -3.58 -9.87 -11.13
N VAL A 77 -3.15 -8.71 -10.64
CA VAL A 77 -2.57 -7.65 -11.49
C VAL A 77 -1.25 -8.12 -12.10
N ARG A 78 -0.37 -8.74 -11.32
CA ARG A 78 0.90 -9.28 -11.81
C ARG A 78 0.67 -10.34 -12.90
N ALA A 79 -0.27 -11.25 -12.71
CA ALA A 79 -0.63 -12.26 -13.71
C ALA A 79 -1.14 -11.63 -15.02
N GLU A 80 -1.91 -10.54 -14.93
CA GLU A 80 -2.49 -9.85 -16.08
C GLU A 80 -1.46 -9.04 -16.87
N VAL A 81 -0.62 -8.24 -16.19
CA VAL A 81 0.33 -7.33 -16.87
C VAL A 81 1.67 -8.00 -17.20
N GLY A 82 1.95 -9.16 -16.63
CA GLY A 82 3.20 -9.90 -16.84
C GLY A 82 4.42 -9.30 -16.13
N PRO A 83 5.59 -9.91 -16.27
CA PRO A 83 6.78 -9.57 -15.48
C PRO A 83 7.53 -8.30 -15.96
N ARG A 84 7.15 -7.72 -17.09
CA ARG A 84 7.86 -6.57 -17.68
C ARG A 84 7.29 -5.21 -17.28
N VAL A 85 6.06 -5.17 -16.79
CA VAL A 85 5.42 -3.94 -16.33
C VAL A 85 5.72 -3.77 -14.84
N PRO A 86 6.40 -2.70 -14.42
CA PRO A 86 6.61 -2.42 -13.00
C PRO A 86 5.27 -2.30 -12.26
N LEU A 87 5.13 -3.04 -11.16
CA LEU A 87 3.96 -3.03 -10.30
C LEU A 87 4.33 -2.47 -8.94
N MET A 88 3.76 -1.33 -8.62
CA MET A 88 3.95 -0.64 -7.35
C MET A 88 2.74 -0.82 -6.44
N VAL A 89 2.97 -0.71 -5.13
CA VAL A 89 1.90 -0.60 -4.14
C VAL A 89 2.17 0.61 -3.26
N ARG A 90 1.17 1.50 -3.15
CA ARG A 90 1.24 2.64 -2.25
C ARG A 90 0.59 2.33 -0.92
N PHE A 91 1.35 2.50 0.18
CA PHE A 91 0.87 2.30 1.55
C PHE A 91 0.77 3.61 2.34
N SER A 92 -0.23 3.70 3.23
CA SER A 92 -0.10 4.51 4.44
C SER A 92 0.57 3.64 5.50
N ALA A 93 1.80 3.99 5.91
CA ALA A 93 2.57 3.17 6.85
C ALA A 93 1.96 3.13 8.27
N THR A 94 1.12 4.10 8.62
CA THR A 94 0.47 4.19 9.92
C THR A 94 -0.78 5.06 9.88
N ASP A 95 -1.78 4.73 10.69
CA ASP A 95 -2.96 5.57 10.94
C ASP A 95 -2.69 6.67 11.98
N TYR A 96 -1.54 6.63 12.67
CA TYR A 96 -1.20 7.49 13.81
C TYR A 96 -2.18 7.42 14.99
N VAL A 97 -2.91 6.31 15.11
CA VAL A 97 -3.91 6.07 16.18
C VAL A 97 -3.64 4.73 16.83
N GLU A 98 -3.71 4.70 18.15
CA GLU A 98 -3.60 3.44 18.91
C GLU A 98 -4.69 2.45 18.47
N GLY A 99 -4.30 1.19 18.34
CA GLY A 99 -5.18 0.14 17.82
C GLY A 99 -5.47 0.21 16.32
N GLY A 100 -4.89 1.18 15.60
CA GLY A 100 -4.99 1.30 14.14
C GLY A 100 -3.94 0.51 13.39
N TRP A 101 -3.87 0.77 12.09
CA TRP A 101 -2.82 0.29 11.21
C TRP A 101 -1.48 0.95 11.60
N ASN A 102 -0.41 0.17 11.67
CA ASN A 102 0.88 0.64 12.16
C ASN A 102 2.05 0.17 11.29
N GLN A 103 3.25 0.68 11.60
CA GLN A 103 4.48 0.43 10.85
C GLN A 103 4.85 -1.06 10.79
N GLU A 104 4.70 -1.80 11.89
CA GLU A 104 5.06 -3.23 11.93
C GLU A 104 4.16 -4.04 10.99
N GLN A 105 2.87 -3.74 10.97
CA GLN A 105 1.92 -4.37 10.07
C GLN A 105 2.22 -4.00 8.61
N THR A 106 2.59 -2.75 8.34
CA THR A 106 3.01 -2.31 6.99
C THR A 106 4.24 -3.07 6.53
N ASN A 107 5.26 -3.17 7.36
CA ASN A 107 6.50 -3.89 7.08
C ASN A 107 6.21 -5.35 6.69
N GLN A 108 5.39 -6.02 7.49
CA GLN A 108 5.04 -7.43 7.24
C GLN A 108 4.23 -7.60 5.96
N VAL A 109 3.24 -6.75 5.72
CA VAL A 109 2.40 -6.84 4.51
C VAL A 109 3.18 -6.44 3.26
N ALA A 110 4.09 -5.48 3.35
CA ALA A 110 4.99 -5.14 2.24
C ALA A 110 5.88 -6.34 1.84
N ALA A 111 6.44 -7.05 2.82
CA ALA A 111 7.21 -8.27 2.53
C ALA A 111 6.34 -9.34 1.83
N TRP A 112 5.11 -9.54 2.26
CA TRP A 112 4.17 -10.46 1.60
C TRP A 112 3.79 -9.99 0.19
N ALA A 113 3.54 -8.68 0.00
CA ALA A 113 3.20 -8.12 -1.30
C ALA A 113 4.38 -8.19 -2.29
N PHE A 114 5.63 -8.04 -1.81
CA PHE A 114 6.83 -8.25 -2.61
C PHE A 114 6.93 -9.71 -3.09
N ALA A 115 6.71 -10.66 -2.18
CA ALA A 115 6.68 -12.08 -2.53
C ALA A 115 5.53 -12.43 -3.49
N ALA A 116 4.39 -11.71 -3.43
CA ALA A 116 3.25 -11.84 -4.32
C ALA A 116 3.46 -11.21 -5.71
N GLY A 117 4.54 -10.46 -5.91
CA GLY A 117 4.93 -9.92 -7.22
C GLY A 117 4.89 -8.40 -7.37
N ALA A 118 4.78 -7.63 -6.29
CA ALA A 118 5.05 -6.18 -6.33
C ALA A 118 6.57 -5.93 -6.49
N ASP A 119 6.94 -4.87 -7.20
CA ASP A 119 8.35 -4.53 -7.46
C ASP A 119 8.87 -3.40 -6.58
N LEU A 120 8.00 -2.49 -6.15
CA LEU A 120 8.37 -1.28 -5.40
C LEU A 120 7.19 -0.80 -4.54
N PHE A 121 7.52 -0.18 -3.41
CA PHE A 121 6.52 0.42 -2.53
C PHE A 121 6.69 1.94 -2.44
N ASP A 122 5.58 2.69 -2.63
CA ASP A 122 5.50 4.12 -2.35
C ASP A 122 4.93 4.32 -0.95
N ILE A 123 5.72 4.90 -0.04
CA ILE A 123 5.42 4.92 1.39
C ILE A 123 4.97 6.31 1.84
N SER A 124 3.67 6.41 2.09
CA SER A 124 2.99 7.57 2.68
C SER A 124 2.52 7.26 4.11
N SER A 125 1.61 8.06 4.66
CA SER A 125 1.05 7.83 6.00
C SER A 125 -0.28 8.54 6.22
N GLY A 126 -1.09 8.03 7.16
CA GLY A 126 -2.36 8.63 7.56
C GLY A 126 -3.46 8.58 6.48
N GLY A 127 -4.39 9.50 6.59
CA GLY A 127 -5.47 9.68 5.62
C GLY A 127 -6.73 8.84 5.88
N LEU A 128 -6.72 7.90 6.84
CA LEU A 128 -7.89 7.11 7.21
C LEU A 128 -8.72 7.81 8.29
N VAL A 129 -8.07 8.35 9.29
CA VAL A 129 -8.71 8.95 10.47
C VAL A 129 -8.59 10.46 10.42
N THR A 130 -9.70 11.16 10.61
CA THR A 130 -9.73 12.64 10.65
C THR A 130 -9.34 13.15 12.04
N GLY A 131 -8.75 14.35 12.11
CA GLY A 131 -8.40 15.00 13.37
C GLY A 131 -7.16 14.43 14.09
N VAL A 132 -6.44 13.52 13.47
CA VAL A 132 -5.21 12.96 14.01
C VAL A 132 -4.06 13.94 13.82
N LYS A 133 -3.24 14.09 14.86
CA LYS A 133 -2.03 14.90 14.80
C LYS A 133 -0.92 14.13 14.07
N ILE A 134 -0.65 14.54 12.83
CA ILE A 134 0.46 14.00 12.03
C ILE A 134 1.71 14.87 12.27
N PRO A 135 2.90 14.28 12.50
CA PRO A 135 4.14 15.03 12.74
C PRO A 135 4.72 15.59 11.43
N ILE A 136 3.99 16.49 10.79
CA ILE A 136 4.35 17.04 9.47
C ILE A 136 5.63 17.88 9.58
N GLY A 137 6.58 17.63 8.68
CA GLY A 137 7.84 18.37 8.55
C GLY A 137 8.66 17.82 7.37
N PRO A 138 9.78 18.45 7.01
CA PRO A 138 10.62 18.02 5.89
C PRO A 138 11.05 16.55 6.04
N GLY A 139 10.64 15.70 5.09
CA GLY A 139 10.98 14.27 5.07
C GLY A 139 10.32 13.42 6.16
N TYR A 140 9.20 13.85 6.76
CA TYR A 140 8.59 13.19 7.93
C TYR A 140 8.19 11.73 7.70
N GLN A 141 8.02 11.30 6.46
CA GLN A 141 7.68 9.92 6.10
C GLN A 141 8.92 9.09 5.68
N VAL A 142 10.08 9.70 5.50
CA VAL A 142 11.33 9.01 5.10
C VAL A 142 11.69 7.87 6.05
N PRO A 143 11.63 8.02 7.39
CA PRO A 143 11.90 6.90 8.31
C PRO A 143 10.91 5.74 8.18
N LEU A 144 9.67 6.02 7.75
CA LEU A 144 8.67 4.99 7.49
C LEU A 144 9.03 4.18 6.24
N ALA A 145 9.51 4.85 5.19
CA ALA A 145 9.98 4.20 3.97
C ALA A 145 11.23 3.35 4.23
N GLU A 146 12.22 3.88 4.96
CA GLU A 146 13.42 3.16 5.39
C GLU A 146 13.04 1.85 6.13
N SER A 147 12.13 1.92 7.08
CA SER A 147 11.66 0.75 7.85
C SER A 147 11.03 -0.32 6.96
N VAL A 148 10.23 0.06 5.96
CA VAL A 148 9.66 -0.88 4.99
C VAL A 148 10.75 -1.50 4.14
N LYS A 149 11.70 -0.71 3.64
CA LYS A 149 12.84 -1.18 2.85
C LYS A 149 13.64 -2.23 3.59
N ASP A 150 14.01 -1.94 4.84
CA ASP A 150 14.83 -2.83 5.66
C ASP A 150 14.12 -4.17 5.96
N SER A 151 12.81 -4.13 6.14
CA SER A 151 12.01 -5.30 6.48
C SER A 151 11.62 -6.15 5.29
N SER A 152 11.27 -5.54 4.16
CA SER A 152 10.81 -6.22 2.96
C SER A 152 11.94 -6.57 1.98
N HIS A 153 13.09 -5.90 2.09
CA HIS A 153 14.19 -5.92 1.12
C HIS A 153 13.79 -5.44 -0.29
N ALA A 154 12.62 -4.83 -0.41
CA ALA A 154 12.12 -4.28 -1.65
C ALA A 154 12.58 -2.83 -1.86
N PRO A 155 12.69 -2.36 -3.09
CA PRO A 155 12.83 -0.92 -3.38
C PRO A 155 11.66 -0.12 -2.81
N VAL A 156 11.92 1.08 -2.29
CA VAL A 156 10.89 1.98 -1.78
C VAL A 156 11.03 3.39 -2.35
N GLY A 157 9.91 4.04 -2.62
CA GLY A 157 9.81 5.48 -2.83
C GLY A 157 9.47 6.18 -1.51
N ALA A 158 10.10 7.32 -1.26
CA ALA A 158 9.83 8.17 -0.11
C ALA A 158 9.10 9.45 -0.52
N VAL A 159 8.13 9.85 0.27
CA VAL A 159 7.37 11.10 0.11
C VAL A 159 7.39 11.88 1.42
N GLY A 160 6.79 13.06 1.45
CA GLY A 160 6.55 13.80 2.69
C GLY A 160 7.41 15.05 2.83
N GLN A 161 7.01 16.13 2.17
CA GLN A 161 7.69 17.43 2.20
C GLN A 161 9.19 17.35 1.83
N ILE A 162 9.51 16.61 0.80
CA ILE A 162 10.82 16.63 0.16
C ILE A 162 10.79 17.78 -0.84
N THR A 163 11.25 18.96 -0.41
CA THR A 163 11.05 20.24 -1.14
C THR A 163 12.30 20.79 -1.79
N THR A 164 13.45 20.17 -1.56
CA THR A 164 14.73 20.61 -2.15
C THR A 164 15.50 19.45 -2.78
N GLY A 165 16.24 19.75 -3.85
CA GLY A 165 17.13 18.74 -4.48
C GLY A 165 18.19 18.20 -3.52
N THR A 166 18.72 19.04 -2.63
CA THR A 166 19.69 18.59 -1.61
C THR A 166 19.11 17.55 -0.68
N GLN A 167 17.89 17.79 -0.16
CA GLN A 167 17.20 16.82 0.69
C GLN A 167 16.92 15.51 -0.03
N ALA A 168 16.50 15.58 -1.30
CA ALA A 168 16.26 14.41 -2.13
C ALA A 168 17.55 13.60 -2.34
N GLU A 169 18.62 14.28 -2.68
CA GLU A 169 19.95 13.67 -2.88
C GLU A 169 20.47 12.99 -1.60
N GLU A 170 20.34 13.63 -0.46
CA GLU A 170 20.72 13.03 0.83
C GLU A 170 19.96 11.73 1.13
N ILE A 171 18.66 11.68 0.84
CA ILE A 171 17.83 10.48 1.02
C ILE A 171 18.36 9.33 0.16
N LEU A 172 18.67 9.61 -1.10
CA LEU A 172 19.19 8.61 -2.05
C LEU A 172 20.61 8.15 -1.66
N GLN A 173 21.51 9.09 -1.35
CA GLN A 173 22.89 8.76 -0.99
C GLN A 173 22.99 7.95 0.30
N ARG A 174 22.12 8.21 1.27
CA ARG A 174 22.02 7.40 2.49
C ARG A 174 21.33 6.05 2.28
N GLY A 175 20.82 5.81 1.09
CA GLY A 175 20.12 4.58 0.75
C GLY A 175 18.79 4.39 1.49
N LEU A 176 18.15 5.46 1.94
CA LEU A 176 16.88 5.38 2.69
C LEU A 176 15.70 5.03 1.78
N ALA A 177 15.79 5.45 0.54
CA ALA A 177 14.84 5.13 -0.53
C ALA A 177 15.60 5.02 -1.87
N VAL A 178 14.94 4.50 -2.90
CA VAL A 178 15.48 4.45 -4.28
C VAL A 178 14.84 5.52 -5.16
N SER A 179 13.73 6.11 -4.71
CA SER A 179 13.03 7.19 -5.37
C SER A 179 12.36 8.11 -4.34
N TYR A 180 11.90 9.28 -4.78
CA TYR A 180 11.15 10.25 -3.96
C TYR A 180 10.09 10.95 -4.80
N THR A 181 9.03 11.46 -4.14
CA THR A 181 7.97 12.30 -4.73
C THR A 181 7.54 13.42 -3.78
#